data_d3f0e218f54bf5afaeef79c5ef927498
#
_entry.id   d3f0e218f54bf5afaeef79c5ef927498
#
_cell.length_a   1.000
_cell.length_b   1.000
_cell.length_c   1.000
_cell.angle_alpha   90.00
_cell.angle_beta   90.00
_cell.angle_gamma   90.00
#
_symmetry.space_group_name_H-M   'P 1'
#
loop_
_entity.id
_entity.type
_entity.pdbx_description
1 polymer ?
#
loop_
_entity_poly.entity_id
_entity_poly.type
_entity_poly.pdbx_seq_one_letter_code
_entity_poly.pdbx_strand_id
1 'polypeptide(L)'
;CGFADGQGADALSSYNRKLREKGLLEFDDLLAEALRIIRAGEVPAKLLRPFSYLLVDEFQDINAVQYELIRALHEKGKELFIIGDPDQSIYGFRGSDSRCFDRFLEEFPQADVIRLEENYRSSPEILAGAMALISHNPGGKRSLSPTLAPGLPLRIIQAESGLEESIFIAKEIGRMVGGMDMLEAHGADCDRPVRSFSDIAVLYRTNRQARLLEQCLQREDIPYEVIGREDYLNTPGVRRILLHFRERLGMGDAPAEDPDAVLSLKKERPWKLLEEYASGAGLFNDENVNQLICMSYFHKTMEDMLEALTFGEEGDIARRNSPSAAPGGCVRLMTFHGSKGLEFPAVFLFGLKQGILPLQSGDGSCDIEEERRLLYVAMTRAKEELILTYSQDPSPFLA
;
A
#
# COMPACT_ATOMS: atom_id res chain seq x y z
N CYS A 1 -0.43 11.77 -16.65
CA CYS A 1 1.02 12.02 -16.74
C CYS A 1 1.26 13.13 -17.75
N GLY A 2 1.63 14.35 -17.25
CA GLY A 2 1.90 15.49 -18.11
C GLY A 2 3.34 15.48 -18.62
N PHE A 3 3.60 14.86 -19.75
CA PHE A 3 4.78 15.16 -20.56
C PHE A 3 4.38 16.19 -21.61
N ALA A 4 4.62 17.46 -21.32
CA ALA A 4 4.30 18.58 -22.20
C ALA A 4 5.37 18.85 -23.27
N ASP A 5 6.43 18.03 -23.39
CA ASP A 5 7.54 18.25 -24.31
C ASP A 5 7.54 17.20 -25.43
N GLY A 6 7.69 17.65 -26.70
CA GLY A 6 7.61 16.81 -27.89
C GLY A 6 8.48 15.55 -27.87
N GLN A 7 9.61 15.54 -27.14
CA GLN A 7 10.45 14.36 -26.95
C GLN A 7 9.80 13.25 -26.12
N GLY A 8 8.96 13.60 -25.14
CA GLY A 8 8.21 12.64 -24.34
C GLY A 8 7.11 11.93 -25.14
N ALA A 9 6.43 12.65 -26.03
CA ALA A 9 5.39 12.10 -26.90
C ALA A 9 5.96 11.10 -27.90
N ASP A 10 7.14 11.37 -28.46
CA ASP A 10 7.82 10.47 -29.41
C ASP A 10 8.32 9.18 -28.71
N ALA A 11 8.82 9.29 -27.48
CA ALA A 11 9.24 8.16 -26.70
C ALA A 11 8.06 7.24 -26.33
N LEU A 12 6.92 7.82 -25.90
CA LEU A 12 5.70 7.10 -25.60
C LEU A 12 5.11 6.41 -26.83
N SER A 13 5.09 7.10 -27.98
CA SER A 13 4.64 6.53 -29.26
C SER A 13 5.51 5.35 -29.71
N SER A 14 6.84 5.47 -29.53
CA SER A 14 7.77 4.38 -29.83
C SER A 14 7.63 3.20 -28.89
N TYR A 15 7.39 3.45 -27.61
CA TYR A 15 7.12 2.44 -26.59
C TYR A 15 5.82 1.66 -26.92
N ASN A 16 4.71 2.36 -27.12
CA ASN A 16 3.43 1.76 -27.47
C ASN A 16 3.48 0.93 -28.77
N ARG A 17 4.25 1.40 -29.76
CA ARG A 17 4.48 0.63 -30.98
C ARG A 17 5.20 -0.70 -30.69
N LYS A 18 6.26 -0.68 -29.89
CA LYS A 18 7.01 -1.89 -29.52
C LYS A 18 6.17 -2.88 -28.72
N LEU A 19 5.28 -2.40 -27.85
CA LEU A 19 4.34 -3.27 -27.12
C LEU A 19 3.41 -3.97 -28.11
N ARG A 20 2.81 -3.23 -29.04
CA ARG A 20 1.90 -3.80 -30.07
C ARG A 20 2.62 -4.78 -30.99
N GLU A 21 3.85 -4.50 -31.40
CA GLU A 21 4.67 -5.43 -32.20
C GLU A 21 4.93 -6.76 -31.48
N LYS A 22 4.98 -6.74 -30.14
CA LYS A 22 5.14 -7.93 -29.29
C LYS A 22 3.81 -8.57 -28.86
N GLY A 23 2.66 -8.01 -29.25
CA GLY A 23 1.35 -8.47 -28.79
C GLY A 23 1.09 -8.22 -27.29
N LEU A 24 1.73 -7.22 -26.70
CA LEU A 24 1.59 -6.83 -25.31
C LEU A 24 0.76 -5.56 -25.17
N LEU A 25 0.04 -5.44 -24.07
CA LEU A 25 -0.76 -4.27 -23.67
C LEU A 25 -0.40 -3.87 -22.24
N GLU A 26 -0.45 -2.59 -21.93
CA GLU A 26 -0.47 -2.11 -20.56
C GLU A 26 -1.87 -2.23 -19.94
N PHE A 27 -1.98 -2.13 -18.61
CA PHE A 27 -3.27 -2.18 -17.94
C PHE A 27 -4.22 -1.08 -18.38
N ASP A 28 -3.71 0.13 -18.62
CA ASP A 28 -4.52 1.25 -19.10
C ASP A 28 -5.00 1.03 -20.55
N ASP A 29 -4.20 0.38 -21.40
CA ASP A 29 -4.58 0.00 -22.74
C ASP A 29 -5.74 -1.00 -22.75
N LEU A 30 -5.82 -1.91 -21.78
CA LEU A 30 -6.92 -2.86 -21.64
C LEU A 30 -8.26 -2.13 -21.45
N LEU A 31 -8.28 -1.10 -20.62
CA LEU A 31 -9.48 -0.29 -20.37
C LEU A 31 -9.86 0.54 -21.60
N ALA A 32 -8.87 1.19 -22.23
CA ALA A 32 -9.08 2.00 -23.42
C ALA A 32 -9.59 1.15 -24.59
N GLU A 33 -9.03 -0.03 -24.80
CA GLU A 33 -9.44 -0.94 -25.86
C GLU A 33 -10.81 -1.55 -25.60
N ALA A 34 -11.12 -1.93 -24.34
CA ALA A 34 -12.46 -2.38 -23.96
C ALA A 34 -13.51 -1.30 -24.26
N LEU A 35 -13.24 -0.04 -23.91
CA LEU A 35 -14.11 1.08 -24.21
C LEU A 35 -14.30 1.26 -25.71
N ARG A 36 -13.22 1.17 -26.50
CA ARG A 36 -13.27 1.26 -27.98
C ARG A 36 -14.19 0.18 -28.57
N ILE A 37 -14.01 -1.08 -28.17
CA ILE A 37 -14.77 -2.23 -28.66
C ILE A 37 -16.25 -2.10 -28.31
N ILE A 38 -16.57 -1.64 -27.09
CA ILE A 38 -17.96 -1.46 -26.64
C ILE A 38 -18.64 -0.35 -27.47
N ARG A 39 -17.96 0.78 -27.67
CA ARG A 39 -18.47 1.92 -28.45
C ARG A 39 -18.65 1.58 -29.93
N ALA A 40 -17.74 0.81 -30.50
CA ALA A 40 -17.83 0.34 -31.88
C ALA A 40 -18.94 -0.70 -32.10
N GLY A 41 -19.56 -1.22 -31.03
CA GLY A 41 -20.57 -2.28 -31.13
C GLY A 41 -19.98 -3.65 -31.52
N GLU A 42 -18.67 -3.82 -31.39
CA GLU A 42 -17.96 -5.04 -31.75
C GLU A 42 -18.10 -6.15 -30.71
N VAL A 43 -18.65 -5.84 -29.52
CA VAL A 43 -18.89 -6.82 -28.47
C VAL A 43 -20.05 -7.73 -28.85
N PRO A 44 -19.86 -9.06 -28.91
CA PRO A 44 -20.94 -9.97 -29.19
C PRO A 44 -22.08 -9.81 -28.18
N ALA A 45 -23.32 -9.71 -28.66
CA ALA A 45 -24.50 -9.50 -27.80
C ALA A 45 -24.63 -10.57 -26.69
N LYS A 46 -24.16 -11.81 -26.93
CA LYS A 46 -24.13 -12.89 -25.96
C LYS A 46 -23.28 -12.59 -24.71
N LEU A 47 -22.29 -11.70 -24.81
CA LEU A 47 -21.43 -11.31 -23.67
C LEU A 47 -22.06 -10.19 -22.83
N LEU A 48 -22.92 -9.35 -23.44
CA LEU A 48 -23.60 -8.25 -22.74
C LEU A 48 -24.97 -8.64 -22.16
N ARG A 49 -25.61 -9.69 -22.70
CA ARG A 49 -26.95 -10.14 -22.29
C ARG A 49 -27.03 -10.75 -20.89
N PRO A 50 -26.02 -11.49 -20.35
CA PRO A 50 -26.17 -12.25 -19.12
C PRO A 50 -26.45 -11.43 -17.88
N PHE A 51 -26.15 -10.13 -17.86
CA PHE A 51 -26.36 -9.26 -16.71
C PHE A 51 -27.25 -8.05 -17.06
N SER A 52 -28.13 -7.68 -16.15
CA SER A 52 -29.02 -6.52 -16.24
C SER A 52 -28.58 -5.38 -15.33
N TYR A 53 -27.82 -5.69 -14.31
CA TYR A 53 -27.36 -4.75 -13.31
C TYR A 53 -25.83 -4.57 -13.41
N LEU A 54 -25.37 -3.34 -13.21
CA LEU A 54 -23.97 -2.96 -13.12
C LEU A 54 -23.75 -2.33 -11.74
N LEU A 55 -23.05 -3.03 -10.87
CA LEU A 55 -22.70 -2.57 -9.53
C LEU A 55 -21.22 -2.17 -9.55
N VAL A 56 -20.94 -0.94 -9.14
CA VAL A 56 -19.59 -0.39 -9.08
C VAL A 56 -19.28 -0.03 -7.65
N ASP A 57 -18.32 -0.73 -7.07
CA ASP A 57 -17.80 -0.46 -5.73
C ASP A 57 -16.58 0.45 -5.78
N GLU A 58 -16.25 1.11 -4.66
CA GLU A 58 -15.13 2.05 -4.54
C GLU A 58 -15.15 3.14 -5.63
N PHE A 59 -16.33 3.66 -5.94
CA PHE A 59 -16.53 4.59 -7.06
C PHE A 59 -15.66 5.86 -6.97
N GLN A 60 -15.23 6.28 -5.77
CA GLN A 60 -14.34 7.40 -5.55
C GLN A 60 -12.92 7.21 -6.11
N ASP A 61 -12.54 5.98 -6.45
CA ASP A 61 -11.18 5.64 -6.91
C ASP A 61 -11.08 5.48 -8.43
N ILE A 62 -12.20 5.60 -9.14
CA ILE A 62 -12.20 5.43 -10.60
C ILE A 62 -11.54 6.61 -11.32
N ASN A 63 -10.86 6.30 -12.43
CA ASN A 63 -10.32 7.30 -13.34
C ASN A 63 -11.31 7.62 -14.48
N ALA A 64 -10.98 8.62 -15.29
CA ALA A 64 -11.85 9.08 -16.39
C ALA A 64 -12.17 7.97 -17.41
N VAL A 65 -11.22 7.08 -17.73
CA VAL A 65 -11.45 5.98 -18.69
C VAL A 65 -12.40 4.94 -18.11
N GLN A 66 -12.25 4.62 -16.82
CA GLN A 66 -13.14 3.72 -16.10
C GLN A 66 -14.57 4.30 -16.02
N TYR A 67 -14.70 5.59 -15.75
CA TYR A 67 -16.00 6.27 -15.77
C TYR A 67 -16.68 6.13 -17.14
N GLU A 68 -15.96 6.43 -18.23
CA GLU A 68 -16.51 6.30 -19.59
C GLU A 68 -16.85 4.86 -19.96
N LEU A 69 -16.11 3.87 -19.44
CA LEU A 69 -16.42 2.45 -19.63
C LEU A 69 -17.73 2.06 -18.93
N ILE A 70 -17.91 2.49 -17.65
CA ILE A 70 -19.14 2.29 -16.89
C ILE A 70 -20.33 2.90 -17.63
N ARG A 71 -20.19 4.13 -18.10
CA ARG A 71 -21.21 4.84 -18.88
C ARG A 71 -21.57 4.11 -20.18
N ALA A 72 -20.58 3.69 -20.96
CA ALA A 72 -20.81 2.95 -22.20
C ALA A 72 -21.50 1.59 -21.97
N LEU A 73 -21.27 0.94 -20.84
CA LEU A 73 -21.99 -0.28 -20.41
C LEU A 73 -23.43 0.04 -19.99
N HIS A 74 -23.65 1.14 -19.25
CA HIS A 74 -24.98 1.58 -18.85
C HIS A 74 -25.85 1.90 -20.09
N GLU A 75 -25.31 2.60 -21.08
CA GLU A 75 -26.00 2.93 -22.35
C GLU A 75 -26.50 1.68 -23.12
N LYS A 76 -25.99 0.48 -22.82
CA LYS A 76 -26.50 -0.80 -23.36
C LYS A 76 -27.70 -1.36 -22.57
N GLY A 77 -28.40 -0.51 -21.79
CA GLY A 77 -29.62 -0.85 -21.08
C GLY A 77 -29.38 -1.57 -19.76
N LYS A 78 -28.29 -1.23 -19.05
CA LYS A 78 -27.98 -1.78 -17.73
C LYS A 78 -28.46 -0.83 -16.63
N GLU A 79 -29.08 -1.36 -15.60
CA GLU A 79 -29.33 -0.65 -14.36
C GLU A 79 -27.97 -0.39 -13.68
N LEU A 80 -27.72 0.86 -13.26
CA LEU A 80 -26.45 1.26 -12.67
C LEU A 80 -26.60 1.55 -11.18
N PHE A 81 -25.78 0.91 -10.38
CA PHE A 81 -25.69 1.11 -8.95
C PHE A 81 -24.22 1.38 -8.56
N ILE A 82 -23.94 2.53 -7.98
CA ILE A 82 -22.60 2.92 -7.54
C ILE A 82 -22.53 2.99 -6.02
N ILE A 83 -21.41 2.55 -5.47
CA ILE A 83 -21.13 2.55 -4.04
C ILE A 83 -19.77 3.19 -3.83
N GLY A 84 -19.65 4.00 -2.79
CA GLY A 84 -18.36 4.55 -2.39
C GLY A 84 -18.47 5.67 -1.37
N ASP A 85 -17.33 6.18 -0.97
CA ASP A 85 -17.19 7.26 0.00
C ASP A 85 -16.23 8.33 -0.54
N PRO A 86 -16.71 9.53 -0.92
CA PRO A 86 -15.83 10.58 -1.45
C PRO A 86 -14.74 11.02 -0.47
N ASP A 87 -14.95 10.85 0.85
CA ASP A 87 -13.93 11.16 1.85
C ASP A 87 -12.80 10.10 1.93
N GLN A 88 -12.95 8.99 1.19
CA GLN A 88 -11.92 7.97 1.01
C GLN A 88 -11.23 8.01 -0.36
N SER A 89 -11.42 9.10 -1.13
CA SER A 89 -10.71 9.31 -2.41
C SER A 89 -9.26 9.75 -2.14
N ILE A 90 -8.32 8.81 -2.30
CA ILE A 90 -6.89 8.98 -1.97
C ILE A 90 -5.96 8.56 -3.12
N TYR A 91 -6.47 8.40 -4.34
CA TYR A 91 -5.70 7.96 -5.50
C TYR A 91 -5.68 9.01 -6.63
N GLY A 92 -5.76 10.31 -6.27
CA GLY A 92 -5.64 11.41 -7.24
C GLY A 92 -4.35 11.33 -8.06
N PHE A 93 -3.24 10.90 -7.45
CA PHE A 93 -1.97 10.66 -8.16
C PHE A 93 -2.04 9.55 -9.23
N ARG A 94 -3.07 8.70 -9.22
CA ARG A 94 -3.39 7.69 -10.25
C ARG A 94 -4.48 8.15 -11.21
N GLY A 95 -4.90 9.42 -11.12
CA GLY A 95 -5.92 10.01 -11.99
C GLY A 95 -7.36 9.77 -11.56
N SER A 96 -7.61 9.37 -10.29
CA SER A 96 -8.97 9.37 -9.75
C SER A 96 -9.47 10.81 -9.59
N ASP A 97 -10.78 11.00 -9.78
CA ASP A 97 -11.44 12.30 -9.65
C ASP A 97 -12.24 12.34 -8.35
N SER A 98 -11.82 13.17 -7.40
CA SER A 98 -12.53 13.34 -6.11
C SER A 98 -13.96 13.85 -6.28
N ARG A 99 -14.30 14.46 -7.45
CA ARG A 99 -15.63 14.95 -7.80
C ARG A 99 -16.44 13.96 -8.61
N CYS A 100 -16.03 12.69 -8.68
CA CYS A 100 -16.71 11.67 -9.47
C CYS A 100 -18.20 11.50 -9.12
N PHE A 101 -18.57 11.68 -7.83
CA PHE A 101 -19.96 11.62 -7.39
C PHE A 101 -20.77 12.85 -7.83
N ASP A 102 -20.19 14.06 -7.73
CA ASP A 102 -20.87 15.27 -8.19
C ASP A 102 -21.11 15.21 -9.68
N ARG A 103 -20.09 14.82 -10.44
CA ARG A 103 -20.19 14.59 -11.89
C ARG A 103 -21.26 13.54 -12.23
N PHE A 104 -21.30 12.44 -11.47
CA PHE A 104 -22.33 11.42 -11.66
C PHE A 104 -23.74 11.97 -11.44
N LEU A 105 -23.96 12.73 -10.38
CA LEU A 105 -25.27 13.34 -10.08
C LEU A 105 -25.67 14.43 -11.09
N GLU A 106 -24.70 15.16 -11.64
CA GLU A 106 -24.95 16.10 -12.76
C GLU A 106 -25.42 15.38 -14.01
N GLU A 107 -24.83 14.22 -14.32
CA GLU A 107 -25.19 13.40 -15.49
C GLU A 107 -26.48 12.58 -15.28
N PHE A 108 -26.70 12.11 -14.05
CA PHE A 108 -27.87 11.32 -13.66
C PHE A 108 -28.70 12.00 -12.56
N PRO A 109 -29.39 13.12 -12.85
CA PRO A 109 -30.11 13.90 -11.85
C PRO A 109 -31.32 13.16 -11.26
N GLN A 110 -31.72 12.04 -11.84
CA GLN A 110 -32.82 11.17 -11.37
C GLN A 110 -32.32 10.04 -10.45
N ALA A 111 -31.02 9.96 -10.20
CA ALA A 111 -30.47 8.91 -9.34
C ALA A 111 -30.95 9.06 -7.89
N ASP A 112 -31.38 7.95 -7.30
CA ASP A 112 -31.69 7.90 -5.87
C ASP A 112 -30.39 7.85 -5.06
N VAL A 113 -30.24 8.76 -4.09
CA VAL A 113 -29.08 8.81 -3.21
C VAL A 113 -29.43 8.23 -1.85
N ILE A 114 -28.81 7.11 -1.52
CA ILE A 114 -28.96 6.45 -0.21
C ILE A 114 -27.66 6.69 0.58
N ARG A 115 -27.77 7.27 1.79
CA ARG A 115 -26.65 7.50 2.69
C ARG A 115 -26.69 6.50 3.83
N LEU A 116 -25.55 5.80 4.04
CA LEU A 116 -25.36 4.96 5.19
C LEU A 116 -24.70 5.80 6.29
N GLU A 117 -25.44 6.08 7.35
CA GLU A 117 -25.03 7.00 8.41
C GLU A 117 -24.57 6.27 9.69
N GLU A 118 -24.78 4.97 9.78
CA GLU A 118 -24.37 4.18 10.93
C GLU A 118 -22.95 3.58 10.73
N ASN A 119 -22.08 3.80 11.72
CA ASN A 119 -20.74 3.25 11.74
C ASN A 119 -20.64 2.08 12.71
N TYR A 120 -20.34 0.89 12.18
CA TYR A 120 -20.21 -0.37 12.93
C TYR A 120 -18.74 -0.77 13.18
N ARG A 121 -17.79 0.02 12.71
CA ARG A 121 -16.35 -0.35 12.74
C ARG A 121 -15.63 0.21 13.95
N SER A 122 -15.72 1.52 14.15
CA SER A 122 -14.86 2.25 15.07
C SER A 122 -15.61 2.71 16.31
N SER A 123 -14.90 2.81 17.43
CA SER A 123 -15.44 3.40 18.66
C SER A 123 -15.86 4.85 18.44
N PRO A 124 -16.79 5.37 19.28
CA PRO A 124 -17.24 6.78 19.20
C PRO A 124 -16.11 7.79 19.22
N GLU A 125 -15.08 7.56 20.02
CA GLU A 125 -13.92 8.44 20.21
C GLU A 125 -13.08 8.54 18.93
N ILE A 126 -12.82 7.40 18.28
CA ILE A 126 -12.09 7.33 17.01
C ILE A 126 -12.91 8.05 15.92
N LEU A 127 -14.20 7.73 15.85
CA LEU A 127 -15.10 8.32 14.86
C LEU A 127 -15.18 9.84 15.03
N ALA A 128 -15.32 10.34 16.25
CA ALA A 128 -15.37 11.76 16.54
C ALA A 128 -14.09 12.48 16.09
N GLY A 129 -12.91 11.93 16.38
CA GLY A 129 -11.64 12.49 15.92
C GLY A 129 -11.49 12.48 14.40
N ALA A 130 -11.87 11.40 13.74
CA ALA A 130 -11.83 11.29 12.29
C ALA A 130 -12.80 12.25 11.60
N MET A 131 -14.03 12.40 12.15
CA MET A 131 -15.01 13.33 11.64
C MET A 131 -14.61 14.80 11.86
N ALA A 132 -14.01 15.13 13.00
CA ALA A 132 -13.45 16.46 13.24
C ALA A 132 -12.41 16.82 12.19
N LEU A 133 -11.47 15.90 11.90
CA LEU A 133 -10.45 16.06 10.86
C LEU A 133 -11.07 16.32 9.48
N ILE A 134 -11.93 15.43 9.01
CA ILE A 134 -12.45 15.50 7.64
C ILE A 134 -13.42 16.66 7.42
N SER A 135 -14.04 17.17 8.48
CA SER A 135 -14.94 18.32 8.42
C SER A 135 -14.31 19.61 7.88
N HIS A 136 -12.97 19.67 7.83
CA HIS A 136 -12.21 20.78 7.24
C HIS A 136 -12.14 20.73 5.71
N ASN A 137 -12.56 19.63 5.09
CA ASN A 137 -12.67 19.55 3.64
C ASN A 137 -14.02 20.11 3.14
N PRO A 138 -14.07 20.70 1.93
CA PRO A 138 -15.32 21.15 1.32
C PRO A 138 -16.36 20.02 1.25
N GLY A 139 -17.60 20.32 1.61
CA GLY A 139 -18.68 19.31 1.66
C GLY A 139 -18.71 18.44 2.92
N GLY A 140 -17.76 18.63 3.84
CA GLY A 140 -17.44 17.73 4.96
C GLY A 140 -18.36 17.76 6.17
N LYS A 141 -19.59 18.28 6.10
CA LYS A 141 -20.56 18.12 7.20
C LYS A 141 -21.38 16.86 7.00
N ARG A 142 -20.73 15.71 7.17
CA ARG A 142 -21.42 14.42 7.28
C ARG A 142 -21.55 14.05 8.74
N SER A 143 -22.67 13.43 9.09
CA SER A 143 -22.89 12.88 10.42
C SER A 143 -22.87 11.38 10.32
N LEU A 144 -21.85 10.74 10.92
CA LEU A 144 -21.84 9.30 11.13
C LEU A 144 -22.16 9.04 12.60
N SER A 145 -23.09 8.13 12.83
CA SER A 145 -23.52 7.71 14.16
C SER A 145 -22.79 6.44 14.57
N PRO A 146 -22.04 6.43 15.68
CA PRO A 146 -21.40 5.21 16.15
C PRO A 146 -22.44 4.25 16.71
N THR A 147 -22.33 2.96 16.39
CA THR A 147 -23.17 1.89 16.96
C THR A 147 -22.47 1.15 18.09
N LEU A 148 -21.14 1.27 18.18
CA LEU A 148 -20.35 0.65 19.23
C LEU A 148 -20.45 1.43 20.55
N ALA A 149 -20.27 0.74 21.67
CA ALA A 149 -20.15 1.37 22.99
C ALA A 149 -18.89 2.27 23.05
N PRO A 150 -18.87 3.28 23.94
CA PRO A 150 -17.67 4.06 24.21
C PRO A 150 -16.46 3.17 24.52
N GLY A 151 -15.32 3.52 23.91
CA GLY A 151 -14.07 2.78 24.02
C GLY A 151 -12.97 3.59 24.72
N LEU A 152 -11.73 3.31 24.34
CA LEU A 152 -10.57 4.04 24.86
C LEU A 152 -10.47 5.44 24.22
N PRO A 153 -10.05 6.46 24.99
CA PRO A 153 -9.83 7.78 24.43
C PRO A 153 -8.73 7.76 23.36
N LEU A 154 -8.90 8.59 22.33
CA LEU A 154 -7.86 8.83 21.34
C LEU A 154 -6.64 9.43 22.04
N ARG A 155 -5.45 8.87 21.80
CA ARG A 155 -4.19 9.34 22.40
C ARG A 155 -3.32 10.03 21.36
N ILE A 156 -2.78 11.19 21.72
CA ILE A 156 -1.77 11.90 20.92
C ILE A 156 -0.51 12.00 21.76
N ILE A 157 0.59 11.44 21.28
CA ILE A 157 1.85 11.32 21.97
C ILE A 157 2.92 12.16 21.26
N GLN A 158 3.55 13.05 21.98
CA GLN A 158 4.71 13.79 21.50
C GLN A 158 6.00 13.13 21.98
N ALA A 159 6.94 12.94 21.07
CA ALA A 159 8.30 12.49 21.34
C ALA A 159 9.32 13.55 20.94
N GLU A 160 10.53 13.50 21.47
CA GLU A 160 11.60 14.45 21.11
C GLU A 160 12.20 14.12 19.72
N SER A 161 12.20 12.83 19.35
CA SER A 161 12.78 12.34 18.11
C SER A 161 12.00 11.16 17.53
N GLY A 162 12.18 10.89 16.22
CA GLY A 162 11.59 9.70 15.59
C GLY A 162 12.08 8.38 16.19
N LEU A 163 13.27 8.36 16.77
CA LEU A 163 13.77 7.18 17.48
C LEU A 163 13.00 6.96 18.80
N GLU A 164 12.80 8.00 19.59
CA GLU A 164 12.03 7.92 20.84
C GLU A 164 10.58 7.55 20.57
N GLU A 165 9.99 8.12 19.51
CA GLU A 165 8.66 7.77 19.00
C GLU A 165 8.56 6.27 18.67
N SER A 166 9.57 5.72 17.96
CA SER A 166 9.62 4.30 17.62
C SER A 166 9.83 3.39 18.83
N ILE A 167 10.63 3.82 19.81
CA ILE A 167 10.83 3.10 21.10
C ILE A 167 9.52 3.10 21.89
N PHE A 168 8.81 4.23 21.95
CA PHE A 168 7.51 4.30 22.61
C PHE A 168 6.53 3.30 21.98
N ILE A 169 6.42 3.26 20.65
CA ILE A 169 5.52 2.33 19.95
C ILE A 169 5.88 0.88 20.26
N ALA A 170 7.17 0.51 20.21
CA ALA A 170 7.60 -0.86 20.48
C ALA A 170 7.26 -1.28 21.93
N LYS A 171 7.52 -0.43 22.91
CA LYS A 171 7.17 -0.70 24.32
C LYS A 171 5.66 -0.79 24.54
N GLU A 172 4.89 0.11 23.92
CA GLU A 172 3.43 0.10 24.03
C GLU A 172 2.82 -1.16 23.41
N ILE A 173 3.35 -1.63 22.27
CA ILE A 173 2.97 -2.92 21.67
C ILE A 173 3.27 -4.07 22.63
N GLY A 174 4.48 -4.11 23.22
CA GLY A 174 4.85 -5.11 24.21
C GLY A 174 3.87 -5.14 25.39
N ARG A 175 3.46 -3.96 25.89
CA ARG A 175 2.47 -3.82 26.97
C ARG A 175 1.08 -4.33 26.55
N MET A 176 0.62 -4.01 25.34
CA MET A 176 -0.69 -4.46 24.82
C MET A 176 -0.78 -5.98 24.70
N VAL A 177 0.34 -6.67 24.43
CA VAL A 177 0.38 -8.13 24.23
C VAL A 177 0.59 -8.89 25.55
N GLY A 178 0.64 -8.20 26.68
CA GLY A 178 0.73 -8.81 27.99
C GLY A 178 2.11 -8.74 28.63
N GLY A 179 3.00 -7.89 28.12
CA GLY A 179 4.25 -7.50 28.79
C GLY A 179 3.92 -6.61 29.99
N MET A 180 4.13 -7.10 31.20
CA MET A 180 4.02 -6.28 32.39
C MET A 180 5.33 -5.51 32.61
N ASP A 181 5.27 -4.18 32.68
CA ASP A 181 6.36 -3.37 33.22
C ASP A 181 6.35 -3.50 34.73
N MET A 182 7.52 -3.74 35.36
CA MET A 182 7.62 -3.93 36.84
C MET A 182 7.09 -2.74 37.65
N LEU A 183 7.01 -1.54 37.03
CA LEU A 183 6.46 -0.33 37.66
C LEU A 183 4.93 -0.29 37.67
N GLU A 184 4.28 -0.95 36.72
CA GLU A 184 2.82 -0.99 36.60
C GLU A 184 2.15 -2.12 37.42
N ALA A 185 2.91 -3.10 37.93
CA ALA A 185 2.39 -4.16 38.80
C ALA A 185 1.70 -3.64 40.09
N HIS A 186 1.78 -2.33 40.36
CA HIS A 186 1.20 -1.67 41.52
C HIS A 186 0.12 -0.63 41.22
N GLY A 187 -0.24 -0.40 39.94
CA GLY A 187 -1.25 0.58 39.53
C GLY A 187 -2.35 -0.07 38.71
N ALA A 188 -3.57 0.03 39.20
CA ALA A 188 -4.78 -0.55 38.66
C ALA A 188 -5.15 0.05 37.28
N ASP A 189 -4.72 -0.58 36.20
CA ASP A 189 -5.35 -0.43 34.89
C ASP A 189 -5.62 -1.84 34.30
N CYS A 190 -6.36 -2.64 35.11
CA CYS A 190 -6.70 -4.03 34.81
C CYS A 190 -7.77 -4.23 33.71
N ASP A 191 -8.30 -3.16 33.11
CA ASP A 191 -9.44 -3.23 32.19
C ASP A 191 -9.06 -3.20 30.70
N ARG A 192 -7.79 -3.12 30.34
CA ARG A 192 -7.40 -3.14 28.94
C ARG A 192 -7.37 -4.57 28.39
N PRO A 193 -7.98 -4.84 27.21
CA PRO A 193 -7.93 -6.16 26.62
C PRO A 193 -6.49 -6.53 26.23
N VAL A 194 -6.04 -7.72 26.60
CA VAL A 194 -4.78 -8.29 26.09
C VAL A 194 -4.95 -8.56 24.61
N ARG A 195 -4.02 -8.04 23.79
CA ARG A 195 -4.07 -8.14 22.34
C ARG A 195 -3.09 -9.19 21.81
N SER A 196 -3.38 -9.68 20.62
CA SER A 196 -2.44 -10.43 19.80
C SER A 196 -1.60 -9.46 18.94
N PHE A 197 -0.39 -9.84 18.55
CA PHE A 197 0.39 -9.04 17.59
C PHE A 197 -0.35 -8.79 16.28
N SER A 198 -1.18 -9.72 15.81
CA SER A 198 -2.00 -9.58 14.62
C SER A 198 -3.13 -8.54 14.74
N ASP A 199 -3.49 -8.14 15.96
CA ASP A 199 -4.50 -7.12 16.22
C ASP A 199 -3.96 -5.70 16.06
N ILE A 200 -2.65 -5.56 15.91
CA ILE A 200 -1.95 -4.28 15.95
C ILE A 200 -1.37 -3.93 14.57
N ALA A 201 -1.64 -2.72 14.12
CA ALA A 201 -1.00 -2.13 12.96
C ALA A 201 -0.30 -0.82 13.29
N VAL A 202 0.86 -0.58 12.67
CA VAL A 202 1.55 0.70 12.69
C VAL A 202 1.53 1.27 11.28
N LEU A 203 0.83 2.38 11.11
CA LEU A 203 0.64 3.02 9.83
C LEU A 203 1.50 4.28 9.74
N TYR A 204 2.06 4.54 8.57
CA TYR A 204 2.93 5.69 8.30
C TYR A 204 2.69 6.27 6.92
N ARG A 205 3.15 7.51 6.68
CA ARG A 205 2.94 8.20 5.40
C ARG A 205 3.86 7.68 4.30
N THR A 206 5.11 7.36 4.62
CA THR A 206 6.13 6.95 3.64
C THR A 206 6.92 5.74 4.12
N ASN A 207 7.36 4.88 3.20
CA ASN A 207 8.16 3.68 3.50
C ASN A 207 9.50 4.00 4.20
N ARG A 208 10.00 5.22 4.07
CA ARG A 208 11.21 5.69 4.77
C ARG A 208 11.11 5.62 6.29
N GLN A 209 9.89 5.81 6.81
CA GLN A 209 9.63 5.82 8.25
C GLN A 209 9.72 4.41 8.85
N ALA A 210 9.49 3.35 8.07
CA ALA A 210 9.48 1.98 8.55
C ALA A 210 10.79 1.54 9.19
N ARG A 211 11.95 2.00 8.70
CA ARG A 211 13.26 1.53 9.17
C ARG A 211 13.51 1.69 10.67
N LEU A 212 13.15 2.83 11.23
CA LEU A 212 13.32 3.07 12.66
C LEU A 212 12.41 2.16 13.49
N LEU A 213 11.17 1.98 13.03
CA LEU A 213 10.23 1.04 13.65
C LEU A 213 10.76 -0.40 13.61
N GLU A 214 11.22 -0.85 12.45
CA GLU A 214 11.79 -2.20 12.26
C GLU A 214 12.94 -2.45 13.23
N GLN A 215 13.88 -1.50 13.36
CA GLN A 215 15.01 -1.61 14.29
C GLN A 215 14.57 -1.69 15.77
N CYS A 216 13.56 -0.91 16.16
CA CYS A 216 13.06 -0.92 17.51
C CYS A 216 12.27 -2.21 17.81
N LEU A 217 11.41 -2.66 16.89
CA LEU A 217 10.66 -3.90 17.05
C LEU A 217 11.58 -5.13 17.11
N GLN A 218 12.65 -5.15 16.29
CA GLN A 218 13.66 -6.22 16.33
C GLN A 218 14.39 -6.27 17.68
N ARG A 219 14.72 -5.12 18.27
CA ARG A 219 15.40 -5.06 19.56
C ARG A 219 14.54 -5.53 20.74
N GLU A 220 13.23 -5.37 20.61
CA GLU A 220 12.23 -5.79 21.60
C GLU A 220 11.66 -7.19 21.29
N ASP A 221 12.26 -7.93 20.32
CA ASP A 221 11.82 -9.26 19.88
C ASP A 221 10.34 -9.33 19.47
N ILE A 222 9.79 -8.21 18.96
CA ILE A 222 8.41 -8.11 18.49
C ILE A 222 8.34 -8.57 17.04
N PRO A 223 7.54 -9.61 16.72
CA PRO A 223 7.36 -10.05 15.35
C PRO A 223 6.57 -9.04 14.52
N TYR A 224 7.05 -8.69 13.34
CA TYR A 224 6.40 -7.74 12.44
C TYR A 224 6.49 -8.16 10.97
N GLU A 225 5.59 -7.62 10.16
CA GLU A 225 5.55 -7.75 8.70
C GLU A 225 5.38 -6.36 8.06
N VAL A 226 6.20 -6.03 7.04
CA VAL A 226 6.07 -4.77 6.28
C VAL A 226 5.26 -5.03 5.02
N ILE A 227 4.03 -4.48 4.99
CA ILE A 227 3.11 -4.64 3.87
C ILE A 227 3.37 -3.57 2.80
N GLY A 228 3.34 -3.95 1.51
CA GLY A 228 3.45 -2.99 0.39
C GLY A 228 4.85 -2.39 0.24
N ARG A 229 5.87 -2.98 0.84
CA ARG A 229 7.24 -2.66 0.48
C ARG A 229 7.40 -2.99 -0.99
N GLU A 230 7.86 -2.02 -1.79
CA GLU A 230 8.24 -2.32 -3.18
C GLU A 230 9.13 -3.56 -3.16
N ASP A 231 8.76 -4.52 -3.95
CA ASP A 231 9.51 -5.75 -4.11
C ASP A 231 10.95 -5.38 -4.48
N TYR A 232 11.87 -5.51 -3.52
CA TYR A 232 13.28 -5.18 -3.72
C TYR A 232 13.86 -5.91 -4.95
N LEU A 233 13.23 -7.01 -5.36
CA LEU A 233 13.57 -7.78 -6.55
C LEU A 233 13.34 -6.97 -7.85
N ASN A 234 12.45 -6.00 -7.82
CA ASN A 234 12.16 -5.11 -8.96
C ASN A 234 13.04 -3.84 -9.01
N THR A 235 13.90 -3.62 -8.01
CA THR A 235 14.83 -2.49 -8.07
C THR A 235 15.85 -2.65 -9.20
N PRO A 236 16.31 -1.55 -9.84
CA PRO A 236 17.20 -1.63 -11.01
C PRO A 236 18.47 -2.44 -10.76
N GLY A 237 19.08 -2.32 -9.58
CA GLY A 237 20.27 -3.05 -9.18
C GLY A 237 20.04 -4.55 -9.11
N VAL A 238 18.99 -4.95 -8.40
CA VAL A 238 18.61 -6.35 -8.23
C VAL A 238 18.16 -6.98 -9.54
N ARG A 239 17.29 -6.30 -10.31
CA ARG A 239 16.86 -6.80 -11.63
C ARG A 239 18.03 -7.06 -12.57
N ARG A 240 19.00 -6.15 -12.59
CA ARG A 240 20.21 -6.31 -13.40
C ARG A 240 20.98 -7.58 -13.03
N ILE A 241 21.13 -7.85 -11.74
CA ILE A 241 21.79 -9.05 -11.23
C ILE A 241 21.01 -10.32 -11.62
N LEU A 242 19.69 -10.33 -11.33
CA LEU A 242 18.85 -11.49 -11.62
C LEU A 242 18.81 -11.82 -13.12
N LEU A 243 18.69 -10.81 -13.99
CA LEU A 243 18.73 -10.98 -15.43
C LEU A 243 20.09 -11.58 -15.88
N HIS A 244 21.21 -11.05 -15.37
CA HIS A 244 22.53 -11.56 -15.70
C HIS A 244 22.68 -13.05 -15.40
N PHE A 245 22.25 -13.51 -14.23
CA PHE A 245 22.37 -14.92 -13.86
C PHE A 245 21.33 -15.81 -14.57
N ARG A 246 20.12 -15.31 -14.85
CA ARG A 246 19.13 -16.04 -15.67
C ARG A 246 19.64 -16.29 -17.09
N GLU A 247 20.21 -15.28 -17.73
CA GLU A 247 20.79 -15.39 -19.07
C GLU A 247 21.96 -16.41 -19.09
N ARG A 248 22.88 -16.32 -18.14
CA ARG A 248 24.03 -17.23 -18.05
C ARG A 248 23.65 -18.67 -17.74
N LEU A 249 22.57 -18.92 -17.03
CA LEU A 249 22.05 -20.25 -16.74
C LEU A 249 21.10 -20.79 -17.83
N GLY A 250 20.83 -19.99 -18.87
CA GLY A 250 19.93 -20.39 -19.95
C GLY A 250 18.47 -20.47 -19.52
N MET A 251 18.09 -19.76 -18.45
CA MET A 251 16.70 -19.67 -17.94
C MET A 251 15.90 -18.57 -18.65
N GLY A 252 16.41 -17.96 -19.73
CA GLY A 252 15.77 -16.93 -20.56
C GLY A 252 15.54 -17.42 -21.99
N ASP A 253 15.11 -16.50 -22.86
CA ASP A 253 14.83 -16.77 -24.29
C ASP A 253 16.10 -17.04 -25.13
N ALA A 254 17.30 -16.80 -24.58
CA ALA A 254 18.58 -17.05 -25.23
C ALA A 254 19.26 -18.32 -24.69
N PRO A 255 19.89 -19.14 -25.56
CA PRO A 255 20.65 -20.30 -25.10
C PRO A 255 21.86 -19.86 -24.26
N ALA A 256 22.24 -20.66 -23.26
CA ALA A 256 23.44 -20.44 -22.45
C ALA A 256 24.70 -20.40 -23.32
N GLU A 257 25.53 -19.37 -23.14
CA GLU A 257 26.64 -19.05 -24.04
C GLU A 257 27.82 -20.06 -23.94
N ASP A 258 28.05 -20.68 -22.75
CA ASP A 258 29.19 -21.55 -22.51
C ASP A 258 28.85 -22.65 -21.48
N PRO A 259 28.85 -23.96 -21.88
CA PRO A 259 28.56 -25.07 -20.97
C PRO A 259 29.51 -25.16 -19.76
N ASP A 260 30.77 -24.79 -19.90
CA ASP A 260 31.75 -24.86 -18.81
C ASP A 260 31.54 -23.70 -17.81
N ALA A 261 31.15 -22.52 -18.27
CA ALA A 261 30.78 -21.42 -17.44
C ALA A 261 29.50 -21.72 -16.64
N VAL A 262 28.52 -22.37 -17.26
CA VAL A 262 27.28 -22.82 -16.56
C VAL A 262 27.61 -23.82 -15.47
N LEU A 263 28.52 -24.77 -15.75
CA LEU A 263 28.94 -25.79 -14.77
C LEU A 263 29.66 -25.16 -13.56
N SER A 264 30.41 -24.11 -13.76
CA SER A 264 31.07 -23.33 -12.71
C SER A 264 30.03 -22.61 -11.83
N LEU A 265 29.04 -21.94 -12.44
CA LEU A 265 27.95 -21.24 -11.72
C LEU A 265 27.11 -22.21 -10.87
N LYS A 266 26.89 -23.46 -11.33
CA LYS A 266 26.15 -24.48 -10.60
C LYS A 266 26.88 -25.02 -9.38
N LYS A 267 28.21 -24.88 -9.31
CA LYS A 267 29.04 -25.37 -8.19
C LYS A 267 29.29 -24.35 -7.09
N GLU A 268 29.25 -23.06 -7.44
CA GLU A 268 29.49 -21.98 -6.49
C GLU A 268 28.24 -21.65 -5.69
N ARG A 269 28.44 -21.12 -4.47
CA ARG A 269 27.35 -20.66 -3.61
C ARG A 269 26.75 -19.36 -4.15
N PRO A 270 25.42 -19.19 -4.16
CA PRO A 270 24.75 -17.99 -4.69
C PRO A 270 25.28 -16.69 -4.10
N TRP A 271 25.43 -16.62 -2.77
CA TRP A 271 25.90 -15.42 -2.09
C TRP A 271 27.27 -14.95 -2.59
N LYS A 272 28.19 -15.87 -2.88
CA LYS A 272 29.53 -15.56 -3.36
C LYS A 272 29.51 -14.99 -4.78
N LEU A 273 28.70 -15.59 -5.66
CA LEU A 273 28.50 -15.10 -7.02
C LEU A 273 27.86 -13.70 -7.06
N LEU A 274 26.90 -13.47 -6.16
CA LEU A 274 26.24 -12.18 -6.05
C LEU A 274 27.17 -11.09 -5.52
N GLU A 275 27.97 -11.37 -4.48
CA GLU A 275 28.97 -10.45 -3.94
C GLU A 275 30.02 -10.08 -4.99
N GLU A 276 30.53 -11.06 -5.72
CA GLU A 276 31.52 -10.85 -6.77
C GLU A 276 30.96 -9.97 -7.90
N TYR A 277 29.74 -10.27 -8.36
CA TYR A 277 29.07 -9.46 -9.37
C TYR A 277 28.75 -8.04 -8.86
N ALA A 278 28.21 -7.90 -7.67
CA ALA A 278 27.85 -6.62 -7.07
C ALA A 278 29.09 -5.71 -6.90
N SER A 279 30.22 -6.29 -6.49
CA SER A 279 31.50 -5.60 -6.38
C SER A 279 31.99 -5.11 -7.75
N GLY A 280 31.98 -5.97 -8.76
CA GLY A 280 32.40 -5.61 -10.13
C GLY A 280 31.48 -4.62 -10.82
N ALA A 281 30.20 -4.62 -10.50
CA ALA A 281 29.19 -3.71 -11.07
C ALA A 281 29.01 -2.38 -10.30
N GLY A 282 29.75 -2.18 -9.20
CA GLY A 282 29.62 -0.99 -8.35
C GLY A 282 28.32 -0.92 -7.55
N LEU A 283 27.65 -2.06 -7.32
CA LEU A 283 26.35 -2.17 -6.64
C LEU A 283 26.49 -2.58 -5.16
N PHE A 284 27.68 -2.69 -4.63
CA PHE A 284 27.94 -3.18 -3.26
C PHE A 284 27.33 -2.30 -2.16
N ASN A 285 27.08 -1.02 -2.45
CA ASN A 285 26.45 -0.07 -1.53
C ASN A 285 24.90 0.00 -1.70
N ASP A 286 24.34 -0.77 -2.62
CA ASP A 286 22.87 -0.85 -2.80
C ASP A 286 22.28 -1.78 -1.74
N GLU A 287 21.43 -1.25 -0.87
CA GLU A 287 20.81 -1.99 0.22
C GLU A 287 19.92 -3.14 -0.26
N ASN A 288 19.24 -2.97 -1.40
CA ASN A 288 18.38 -4.01 -1.96
C ASN A 288 19.22 -5.16 -2.52
N VAL A 289 20.39 -4.84 -3.07
CA VAL A 289 21.38 -5.85 -3.51
C VAL A 289 21.94 -6.60 -2.30
N ASN A 290 22.25 -5.90 -1.22
CA ASN A 290 22.71 -6.54 0.02
C ASN A 290 21.63 -7.45 0.63
N GLN A 291 20.36 -7.06 0.53
CA GLN A 291 19.24 -7.90 0.95
C GLN A 291 19.15 -9.17 0.09
N LEU A 292 19.33 -9.07 -1.23
CA LEU A 292 19.39 -10.23 -2.12
C LEU A 292 20.55 -11.17 -1.75
N ILE A 293 21.73 -10.61 -1.45
CA ILE A 293 22.89 -11.38 -1.01
C ILE A 293 22.58 -12.10 0.31
N CYS A 294 21.99 -11.43 1.29
CA CYS A 294 21.59 -12.07 2.54
C CYS A 294 20.61 -13.22 2.34
N MET A 295 19.60 -13.05 1.48
CA MET A 295 18.67 -14.14 1.15
C MET A 295 19.33 -15.33 0.48
N SER A 296 20.32 -15.07 -0.35
CA SER A 296 21.01 -16.12 -1.11
C SER A 296 21.75 -17.15 -0.25
N TYR A 297 22.05 -16.82 1.03
CA TYR A 297 22.66 -17.77 1.98
C TYR A 297 21.80 -19.01 2.25
N PHE A 298 20.49 -18.90 2.08
CA PHE A 298 19.55 -20.02 2.31
C PHE A 298 19.43 -20.98 1.14
N HIS A 299 20.03 -20.64 -0.02
CA HIS A 299 19.98 -21.44 -1.24
C HIS A 299 21.29 -22.18 -1.49
N LYS A 300 21.20 -23.40 -2.04
CA LYS A 300 22.37 -24.23 -2.32
C LYS A 300 23.02 -23.89 -3.64
N THR A 301 22.21 -23.57 -4.65
CA THR A 301 22.64 -23.22 -6.01
C THR A 301 21.97 -21.95 -6.49
N MET A 302 22.55 -21.27 -7.48
CA MET A 302 21.96 -20.10 -8.10
C MET A 302 20.65 -20.43 -8.83
N GLU A 303 20.58 -21.59 -9.44
CA GLU A 303 19.38 -22.09 -10.12
C GLU A 303 18.20 -22.27 -9.15
N ASP A 304 18.44 -22.95 -8.02
CA ASP A 304 17.50 -23.12 -6.91
C ASP A 304 16.95 -21.76 -6.38
N MET A 305 17.83 -20.79 -6.23
CA MET A 305 17.46 -19.45 -5.83
C MET A 305 16.59 -18.75 -6.89
N LEU A 306 17.00 -18.78 -8.16
CA LEU A 306 16.27 -18.11 -9.24
C LEU A 306 14.91 -18.75 -9.52
N GLU A 307 14.80 -20.07 -9.37
CA GLU A 307 13.51 -20.78 -9.45
C GLU A 307 12.58 -20.39 -8.32
N ALA A 308 13.07 -20.36 -7.07
CA ALA A 308 12.29 -19.91 -5.92
C ALA A 308 11.75 -18.49 -6.08
N LEU A 309 12.55 -17.58 -6.69
CA LEU A 309 12.15 -16.23 -6.99
C LEU A 309 11.18 -16.10 -8.19
N THR A 310 11.06 -17.13 -9.03
CA THR A 310 10.21 -17.07 -10.25
C THR A 310 8.79 -17.60 -10.01
N PHE A 311 8.61 -18.58 -9.12
CA PHE A 311 7.34 -19.29 -8.94
C PHE A 311 6.35 -18.62 -7.98
N GLY A 312 6.51 -17.31 -7.67
CA GLY A 312 5.51 -16.57 -6.87
C GLY A 312 5.53 -16.91 -5.37
N GLU A 313 6.44 -17.73 -4.90
CA GLU A 313 6.80 -17.86 -3.49
C GLU A 313 7.52 -16.60 -2.98
N GLU A 314 7.68 -15.59 -3.84
CA GLU A 314 8.30 -14.29 -3.56
C GLU A 314 7.65 -13.61 -2.35
N GLY A 315 6.32 -13.66 -2.26
CA GLY A 315 5.59 -13.22 -1.09
C GLY A 315 5.83 -14.09 0.15
N ASP A 316 6.06 -15.38 -0.04
CA ASP A 316 6.24 -16.33 1.04
C ASP A 316 7.71 -16.42 1.51
N ILE A 317 8.68 -16.11 0.64
CA ILE A 317 10.10 -16.01 1.03
C ILE A 317 10.34 -14.72 1.81
N ALA A 318 9.75 -13.59 1.39
CA ALA A 318 9.75 -12.37 2.18
C ALA A 318 9.03 -12.57 3.53
N ARG A 319 7.96 -13.39 3.58
CA ARG A 319 7.24 -13.78 4.78
C ARG A 319 8.02 -14.78 5.65
N ARG A 320 8.82 -15.70 5.08
CA ARG A 320 9.64 -16.67 5.85
C ARG A 320 10.82 -16.02 6.57
N ASN A 321 11.33 -14.90 6.09
CA ASN A 321 12.35 -14.10 6.77
C ASN A 321 11.77 -13.10 7.78
N SER A 322 10.45 -12.87 7.76
CA SER A 322 9.75 -12.24 8.87
C SER A 322 9.41 -13.31 9.90
N PRO A 323 9.53 -13.06 11.19
CA PRO A 323 9.15 -14.02 12.26
C PRO A 323 7.64 -14.32 12.30
N SER A 324 6.93 -14.24 11.18
CA SER A 324 5.47 -14.38 11.05
C SER A 324 4.92 -15.78 11.34
N ALA A 325 5.79 -16.77 11.59
CA ALA A 325 5.40 -18.10 12.06
C ALA A 325 5.24 -18.17 13.59
N ALA A 326 5.30 -17.03 14.32
CA ALA A 326 5.08 -17.02 15.75
C ALA A 326 3.60 -17.35 16.08
N PRO A 327 3.33 -18.22 17.07
CA PRO A 327 2.00 -18.42 17.60
C PRO A 327 1.49 -17.09 18.18
N GLY A 328 0.60 -16.39 17.52
CA GLY A 328 0.11 -15.06 17.91
C GLY A 328 0.19 -14.01 16.81
N GLY A 329 0.71 -14.37 15.62
CA GLY A 329 0.78 -13.47 14.46
C GLY A 329 1.92 -12.46 14.55
N CYS A 330 1.84 -11.40 13.74
CA CYS A 330 2.83 -10.32 13.69
C CYS A 330 2.15 -8.95 13.61
N VAL A 331 2.84 -7.93 14.08
CA VAL A 331 2.45 -6.52 13.92
C VAL A 331 2.57 -6.13 12.45
N ARG A 332 1.56 -5.47 11.91
CA ARG A 332 1.58 -5.04 10.51
C ARG A 332 2.07 -3.60 10.38
N LEU A 333 3.14 -3.43 9.62
CA LEU A 333 3.70 -2.14 9.27
C LEU A 333 3.32 -1.81 7.82
N MET A 334 2.65 -0.67 7.57
CA MET A 334 2.25 -0.30 6.22
C MET A 334 2.04 1.20 6.07
N THR A 335 2.01 1.65 4.82
CA THR A 335 1.66 3.04 4.53
C THR A 335 0.17 3.29 4.74
N PHE A 336 -0.22 4.57 4.93
CA PHE A 336 -1.63 4.96 4.99
C PHE A 336 -2.41 4.48 3.76
N HIS A 337 -1.84 4.61 2.56
CA HIS A 337 -2.45 4.08 1.33
C HIS A 337 -2.60 2.55 1.37
N GLY A 338 -1.59 1.83 1.84
CA GLY A 338 -1.62 0.37 1.94
C GLY A 338 -2.61 -0.17 2.96
N SER A 339 -3.09 0.68 3.87
CA SER A 339 -4.08 0.30 4.88
C SER A 339 -5.53 0.38 4.40
N LYS A 340 -5.78 0.98 3.22
CA LYS A 340 -7.14 1.09 2.68
C LYS A 340 -7.75 -0.31 2.49
N GLY A 341 -9.01 -0.47 2.90
CA GLY A 341 -9.70 -1.76 2.88
C GLY A 341 -9.40 -2.70 4.06
N LEU A 342 -8.38 -2.38 4.87
CA LEU A 342 -8.06 -3.16 6.08
C LEU A 342 -8.65 -2.52 7.34
N GLU A 343 -8.66 -3.27 8.44
CA GLU A 343 -9.12 -2.80 9.75
C GLU A 343 -8.49 -3.60 10.88
N PHE A 344 -8.17 -2.93 11.99
CA PHE A 344 -7.42 -3.51 13.10
C PHE A 344 -8.02 -3.08 14.45
N PRO A 345 -8.00 -3.93 15.48
CA PRO A 345 -8.38 -3.55 16.83
C PRO A 345 -7.60 -2.36 17.36
N ALA A 346 -6.28 -2.33 17.20
CA ALA A 346 -5.41 -1.23 17.62
C ALA A 346 -4.55 -0.71 16.47
N VAL A 347 -4.48 0.62 16.31
CA VAL A 347 -3.71 1.28 15.27
C VAL A 347 -2.84 2.37 15.86
N PHE A 348 -1.57 2.37 15.47
CA PHE A 348 -0.64 3.48 15.66
C PHE A 348 -0.49 4.26 14.36
N LEU A 349 -0.59 5.57 14.42
CA LEU A 349 -0.25 6.47 13.32
C LEU A 349 1.09 7.13 13.64
N PHE A 350 2.13 6.72 12.94
CA PHE A 350 3.52 7.07 13.22
C PHE A 350 4.03 8.24 12.40
N GLY A 351 4.69 9.18 13.08
CA GLY A 351 5.43 10.26 12.44
C GLY A 351 4.55 11.34 11.82
N LEU A 352 3.47 11.73 12.52
CA LEU A 352 2.54 12.77 12.10
C LEU A 352 3.13 14.16 12.32
N LYS A 353 4.13 14.52 11.52
CA LYS A 353 4.84 15.80 11.65
C LYS A 353 4.80 16.62 10.37
N GLN A 354 5.02 17.92 10.52
CA GLN A 354 5.13 18.86 9.41
C GLN A 354 6.22 18.41 8.41
N GLY A 355 5.93 18.52 7.12
CA GLY A 355 6.83 18.08 6.04
C GLY A 355 6.75 16.57 5.71
N ILE A 356 6.09 15.78 6.55
CA ILE A 356 5.75 14.39 6.28
C ILE A 356 4.26 14.26 6.00
N LEU A 357 3.42 14.94 6.77
CA LEU A 357 1.98 15.01 6.58
C LEU A 357 1.50 16.44 6.87
N PRO A 358 0.99 17.17 5.89
CA PRO A 358 0.86 16.80 4.47
C PRO A 358 2.21 16.68 3.76
N LEU A 359 2.28 15.72 2.81
CA LEU A 359 3.47 15.53 1.99
C LEU A 359 3.46 16.54 0.83
N GLN A 360 4.55 17.27 0.67
CA GLN A 360 4.74 18.15 -0.47
C GLN A 360 5.44 17.42 -1.62
N SER A 361 4.95 17.60 -2.83
CA SER A 361 5.62 17.14 -4.04
C SER A 361 6.94 17.87 -4.27
N GLY A 362 7.81 17.33 -5.13
CA GLY A 362 9.13 17.93 -5.42
C GLY A 362 9.07 19.34 -6.02
N ASP A 363 7.93 19.75 -6.59
CA ASP A 363 7.63 21.09 -7.10
C ASP A 363 7.01 22.03 -6.05
N GLY A 364 6.85 21.54 -4.80
CA GLY A 364 6.24 22.28 -3.70
C GLY A 364 4.71 22.26 -3.69
N SER A 365 4.06 21.61 -4.66
CA SER A 365 2.60 21.44 -4.67
C SER A 365 2.16 20.43 -3.62
N CYS A 366 0.95 20.62 -3.07
CA CYS A 366 0.34 19.69 -2.12
C CYS A 366 -1.18 19.77 -2.26
N ASP A 367 -1.82 18.65 -2.45
CA ASP A 367 -3.27 18.54 -2.29
C ASP A 367 -3.59 18.28 -0.81
N ILE A 368 -3.84 19.37 -0.09
CA ILE A 368 -4.13 19.32 1.36
C ILE A 368 -5.41 18.55 1.65
N GLU A 369 -6.39 18.60 0.76
CA GLU A 369 -7.65 17.89 0.92
C GLU A 369 -7.45 16.37 0.75
N GLU A 370 -6.64 15.95 -0.23
CA GLU A 370 -6.28 14.53 -0.41
C GLU A 370 -5.45 14.01 0.76
N GLU A 371 -4.46 14.77 1.24
CA GLU A 371 -3.65 14.39 2.40
C GLU A 371 -4.50 14.29 3.69
N ARG A 372 -5.53 15.16 3.82
CA ARG A 372 -6.49 15.07 4.94
C ARG A 372 -7.38 13.83 4.81
N ARG A 373 -7.88 13.51 3.61
CA ARG A 373 -8.61 12.27 3.36
C ARG A 373 -7.75 11.04 3.64
N LEU A 374 -6.47 11.10 3.30
CA LEU A 374 -5.53 10.02 3.58
C LEU A 374 -5.36 9.76 5.08
N LEU A 375 -5.22 10.82 5.88
CA LEU A 375 -5.18 10.69 7.34
C LEU A 375 -6.52 10.18 7.89
N TYR A 376 -7.65 10.68 7.39
CA TYR A 376 -8.97 10.17 7.73
C TYR A 376 -9.11 8.68 7.46
N VAL A 377 -8.68 8.21 6.29
CA VAL A 377 -8.66 6.78 5.95
C VAL A 377 -7.80 6.02 6.97
N ALA A 378 -6.61 6.49 7.30
CA ALA A 378 -5.72 5.84 8.25
C ALA A 378 -6.34 5.77 9.66
N MET A 379 -6.97 6.85 10.16
CA MET A 379 -7.66 6.86 11.46
C MET A 379 -8.81 5.85 11.50
N THR A 380 -9.60 5.78 10.44
CA THR A 380 -10.76 4.87 10.32
C THR A 380 -10.40 3.41 10.10
N ARG A 381 -9.11 3.07 10.10
CA ARG A 381 -8.65 1.66 10.16
C ARG A 381 -8.71 1.09 11.56
N ALA A 382 -8.74 1.93 12.58
CA ALA A 382 -8.85 1.52 13.98
C ALA A 382 -10.30 1.18 14.36
N LYS A 383 -10.47 0.10 15.11
CA LYS A 383 -11.75 -0.31 15.68
C LYS A 383 -11.94 0.18 17.11
N GLU A 384 -10.96 -0.10 17.98
CA GLU A 384 -11.09 0.05 19.42
C GLU A 384 -10.09 1.06 20.00
N GLU A 385 -8.86 1.08 19.48
CA GLU A 385 -7.81 1.94 20.02
C GLU A 385 -7.01 2.63 18.90
N LEU A 386 -6.84 3.94 19.03
CA LEU A 386 -6.09 4.76 18.09
C LEU A 386 -5.08 5.64 18.84
N ILE A 387 -3.81 5.49 18.46
CA ILE A 387 -2.69 6.23 19.03
C ILE A 387 -1.97 6.97 17.90
N LEU A 388 -1.96 8.29 18.00
CA LEU A 388 -1.26 9.18 17.08
C LEU A 388 0.07 9.58 17.70
N THR A 389 1.15 9.49 16.95
CA THR A 389 2.47 9.87 17.45
C THR A 389 3.14 10.87 16.51
N TYR A 390 3.90 11.80 17.09
CA TYR A 390 4.69 12.77 16.36
C TYR A 390 5.96 13.14 17.12
N SER A 391 6.95 13.60 16.37
CA SER A 391 8.19 14.17 16.91
C SER A 391 8.43 15.56 16.32
N GLN A 392 9.04 16.46 17.10
CA GLN A 392 9.31 17.86 16.72
C GLN A 392 7.99 18.64 16.48
N ASP A 393 7.85 19.29 15.31
CA ASP A 393 6.68 20.07 14.96
C ASP A 393 5.53 19.16 14.52
N PRO A 394 4.35 19.21 15.15
CA PRO A 394 3.23 18.37 14.78
C PRO A 394 2.72 18.69 13.37
N SER A 395 2.09 17.71 12.75
CA SER A 395 1.32 17.94 11.53
C SER A 395 0.25 19.01 11.78
N PRO A 396 0.01 19.94 10.84
CA PRO A 396 -1.09 20.91 10.96
C PRO A 396 -2.47 20.25 11.05
N PHE A 397 -2.57 18.96 10.77
CA PHE A 397 -3.81 18.19 10.93
C PHE A 397 -4.08 17.75 12.38
N LEU A 398 -3.14 17.94 13.29
CA LEU A 398 -3.30 17.66 14.72
C LEU A 398 -3.67 18.91 15.55
N ALA A 399 -3.78 20.07 14.91
CA ALA A 399 -4.09 21.34 15.52
C ALA A 399 -5.60 21.55 15.75
#